data_ad26a9647b247b5d4bf345202c2464b5
#
_entry.id   ad26a9647b247b5d4bf345202c2464b5
#
_cell.length_a   1.000
_cell.length_b   1.000
_cell.length_c   1.000
_cell.angle_alpha   90.00
_cell.angle_beta   90.00
_cell.angle_gamma   90.00
#
_symmetry.space_group_name_H-M   'P 1'
#
loop_
_entity.id
_entity.type
_entity.pdbx_description
1 polymer ?
#
loop_
_entity_poly.entity_id
_entity_poly.type
_entity_poly.pdbx_seq_one_letter_code
_entity_poly.pdbx_strand_id
1 'polypeptide(L)'
;MKIRSQVGMVLNLDKCIGCHTCSITCKNVWTSREGMEYAWFNNVETKPGIGYPKEWENQDKWKGGWVRNADGSINPRIGGKFRVLANIFANPDLPTIDDYYEPFDFDYQNLHTAPISNHQPVARPRSLISGQRMEKIEWGPNWEEILGTEFAKRRKDKNFDKVQADIYGQYENTFMMYLPRLCEHCLNPACAASCPSGAIYKREEDGIVLIDQEKCRGWRMCISGCPYKKIYFNWKSGKSEKCIFCFPRIEAGMPTVCAETCVGRIRYLGVLLYDADRIHEVASTVNEQDLYQKQLEIFLDPFDPQVIEQALNDGVPMSVIEAAQKSPVYKMAVDWKLALPLHPEYRTLPMVWYVPPLSPIQNAAAAGHVSMDGVLPDVDSLRIPLRYLANLLTAGDEEPVKLALRRMLAMRAYKRAEQVDGVQDLEVLKSVGLSVAQVEDMYRYLAIANYEDRYVIPSAHREEAMSDAFAERSGCGFSFGSGCSGASDTNMFGARKANRRDIIKTVQLWED
;
A
#
# COMPACT_ATOMS: atom_id res chain seq x y z
N MET A 1 19.34 17.54 -11.78
CA MET A 1 18.23 16.57 -11.85
C MET A 1 18.83 15.18 -11.93
N LYS A 2 18.56 14.32 -10.98
CA LYS A 2 19.00 12.92 -10.97
C LYS A 2 17.78 12.02 -11.12
N ILE A 3 17.64 11.39 -12.27
CA ILE A 3 16.48 10.56 -12.58
C ILE A 3 16.66 9.15 -12.03
N ARG A 4 15.62 8.66 -11.36
CA ARG A 4 15.52 7.30 -10.85
C ARG A 4 14.15 6.72 -11.23
N SER A 5 14.06 5.41 -11.20
CA SER A 5 12.80 4.69 -11.38
C SER A 5 12.32 4.05 -10.09
N GLN A 6 11.01 3.92 -9.96
CA GLN A 6 10.42 3.17 -8.85
C GLN A 6 9.18 2.43 -9.29
N VAL A 7 9.06 1.19 -8.84
CA VAL A 7 7.83 0.42 -8.95
C VAL A 7 6.82 0.94 -7.92
N GLY A 8 5.62 1.26 -8.39
CA GLY A 8 4.50 1.70 -7.58
C GLY A 8 3.29 0.80 -7.73
N MET A 9 2.29 1.04 -6.88
CA MET A 9 1.01 0.32 -6.93
C MET A 9 -0.15 1.29 -6.83
N VAL A 10 -1.21 1.06 -7.61
CA VAL A 10 -2.51 1.71 -7.42
C VAL A 10 -3.51 0.69 -6.92
N LEU A 11 -4.35 1.11 -5.99
CA LEU A 11 -5.44 0.35 -5.38
C LEU A 11 -6.77 1.05 -5.66
N ASN A 12 -7.63 0.45 -6.47
CA ASN A 12 -8.94 0.99 -6.75
C ASN A 12 -9.93 0.59 -5.64
N LEU A 13 -10.18 1.50 -4.69
CA LEU A 13 -11.05 1.25 -3.55
C LEU A 13 -12.52 1.11 -3.95
N ASP A 14 -12.92 1.72 -5.06
CA ASP A 14 -14.29 1.66 -5.56
C ASP A 14 -14.77 0.23 -5.89
N LYS A 15 -13.83 -0.65 -6.26
CA LYS A 15 -14.11 -2.07 -6.57
C LYS A 15 -13.71 -3.03 -5.44
N CYS A 16 -13.17 -2.54 -4.33
CA CYS A 16 -12.76 -3.41 -3.22
C CYS A 16 -13.99 -3.88 -2.44
N ILE A 17 -14.20 -5.19 -2.40
CA ILE A 17 -15.32 -5.85 -1.70
C ILE A 17 -14.94 -6.40 -0.33
N GLY A 18 -13.72 -6.16 0.15
CA GLY A 18 -13.26 -6.64 1.45
C GLY A 18 -13.17 -8.18 1.57
N CYS A 19 -12.93 -8.90 0.47
CA CYS A 19 -12.87 -10.37 0.48
C CYS A 19 -11.64 -10.98 1.18
N HIS A 20 -10.67 -10.17 1.57
CA HIS A 20 -9.43 -10.55 2.26
C HIS A 20 -8.52 -11.57 1.55
N THR A 21 -8.85 -12.04 0.34
CA THR A 21 -8.03 -13.01 -0.39
C THR A 21 -6.57 -12.55 -0.53
N CYS A 22 -6.36 -11.26 -0.84
CA CYS A 22 -5.02 -10.68 -0.92
C CYS A 22 -4.25 -10.70 0.41
N SER A 23 -4.96 -10.61 1.55
CA SER A 23 -4.36 -10.65 2.89
C SER A 23 -3.95 -12.07 3.26
N ILE A 24 -4.86 -13.03 3.06
CA ILE A 24 -4.63 -14.43 3.41
C ILE A 24 -3.51 -15.02 2.54
N THR A 25 -3.53 -14.79 1.23
CA THR A 25 -2.48 -15.28 0.34
C THR A 25 -1.11 -14.68 0.70
N CYS A 26 -1.06 -13.37 0.96
CA CYS A 26 0.17 -12.73 1.43
C CYS A 26 0.63 -13.31 2.78
N LYS A 27 -0.30 -13.58 3.70
CA LYS A 27 -0.03 -14.21 5.00
C LYS A 27 0.61 -15.58 4.80
N ASN A 28 0.00 -16.42 3.99
CA ASN A 28 0.47 -17.78 3.76
C ASN A 28 1.85 -17.84 3.11
N VAL A 29 2.13 -16.91 2.19
CA VAL A 29 3.41 -16.87 1.49
C VAL A 29 4.53 -16.29 2.36
N TRP A 30 4.25 -15.27 3.17
CA TRP A 30 5.31 -14.47 3.80
C TRP A 30 5.35 -14.50 5.32
N THR A 31 4.24 -14.68 6.02
CA THR A 31 4.18 -14.50 7.47
C THR A 31 3.52 -15.64 8.25
N SER A 32 3.09 -16.73 7.59
CA SER A 32 2.61 -17.94 8.26
C SER A 32 3.77 -18.80 8.76
N ARG A 33 4.55 -18.27 9.69
CA ARG A 33 5.72 -18.95 10.26
C ARG A 33 5.98 -18.47 11.67
N GLU A 34 6.72 -19.28 12.41
CA GLU A 34 7.03 -19.05 13.81
C GLU A 34 7.70 -17.69 14.06
N GLY A 35 7.18 -16.96 15.02
CA GLY A 35 7.61 -15.59 15.38
C GLY A 35 6.95 -14.48 14.59
N MET A 36 6.16 -14.81 13.56
CA MET A 36 5.47 -13.85 12.68
C MET A 36 3.96 -14.08 12.63
N GLU A 37 3.41 -14.90 13.50
CA GLU A 37 1.99 -15.30 13.49
C GLU A 37 1.05 -14.09 13.59
N TYR A 38 1.43 -13.08 14.36
CA TYR A 38 0.66 -11.85 14.53
C TYR A 38 0.80 -10.87 13.35
N ALA A 39 1.80 -11.05 12.48
CA ALA A 39 2.14 -10.09 11.44
C ALA A 39 1.31 -10.25 10.17
N TRP A 40 0.87 -9.14 9.60
CA TRP A 40 0.16 -9.07 8.33
C TRP A 40 0.79 -8.02 7.42
N PHE A 41 1.63 -8.44 6.48
CA PHE A 41 2.26 -7.52 5.54
C PHE A 41 1.24 -6.78 4.68
N ASN A 42 0.20 -7.48 4.24
CA ASN A 42 -0.97 -6.90 3.61
C ASN A 42 -2.20 -7.23 4.46
N ASN A 43 -3.00 -6.24 4.78
CA ASN A 43 -4.30 -6.41 5.44
C ASN A 43 -5.33 -5.50 4.76
N VAL A 44 -6.59 -5.81 4.93
CA VAL A 44 -7.71 -4.97 4.48
C VAL A 44 -8.45 -4.48 5.70
N GLU A 45 -8.53 -3.18 5.87
CA GLU A 45 -9.23 -2.54 6.97
C GLU A 45 -10.60 -2.07 6.51
N THR A 46 -11.60 -2.17 7.36
CA THR A 46 -12.86 -1.48 7.14
C THR A 46 -12.70 -0.05 7.66
N LYS A 47 -13.11 0.92 6.86
CA LYS A 47 -13.09 2.35 7.21
C LYS A 47 -14.51 2.92 7.14
N PRO A 48 -14.90 3.74 8.12
CA PRO A 48 -14.17 4.19 9.32
C PRO A 48 -13.86 3.08 10.31
N GLY A 49 -12.70 3.19 10.99
CA GLY A 49 -12.26 2.19 11.97
C GLY A 49 -10.88 2.46 12.54
N ILE A 50 -10.52 1.73 13.58
CA ILE A 50 -9.26 1.93 14.33
C ILE A 50 -8.02 1.36 13.65
N GLY A 51 -8.18 0.50 12.64
CA GLY A 51 -7.07 -0.07 11.87
C GLY A 51 -6.25 -1.14 12.59
N TYR A 52 -5.13 -1.55 11.95
CA TYR A 52 -4.19 -2.57 12.41
C TYR A 52 -2.73 -2.16 12.18
N PRO A 53 -1.91 -2.00 13.23
CA PRO A 53 -2.30 -2.07 14.65
C PRO A 53 -3.33 -1.02 15.03
N LYS A 54 -4.00 -1.23 16.16
CA LYS A 54 -5.08 -0.36 16.65
C LYS A 54 -4.61 1.09 16.74
N GLU A 55 -5.40 2.01 16.18
CA GLU A 55 -5.14 3.46 16.15
C GLU A 55 -3.81 3.87 15.47
N TRP A 56 -3.36 3.11 14.45
CA TRP A 56 -2.08 3.36 13.79
C TRP A 56 -1.93 4.79 13.20
N GLU A 57 -3.03 5.44 12.86
CA GLU A 57 -3.06 6.81 12.33
C GLU A 57 -2.76 7.88 13.40
N ASN A 58 -2.84 7.51 14.68
CA ASN A 58 -2.56 8.42 15.77
C ASN A 58 -1.04 8.60 15.99
N GLN A 59 -0.44 9.54 15.27
CA GLN A 59 1.00 9.80 15.37
C GLN A 59 1.40 10.56 16.64
N ASP A 60 0.45 11.08 17.42
CA ASP A 60 0.74 11.61 18.77
C ASP A 60 1.08 10.47 19.73
N LYS A 61 0.44 9.29 19.54
CA LYS A 61 0.78 8.05 20.23
C LYS A 61 2.02 7.40 19.65
N TRP A 62 2.07 7.23 18.31
CA TRP A 62 3.03 6.33 17.67
C TRP A 62 4.32 6.96 17.18
N LYS A 63 4.42 8.29 17.11
CA LYS A 63 5.62 9.06 16.73
C LYS A 63 6.27 8.66 15.40
N GLY A 64 5.49 8.20 14.42
CA GLY A 64 5.99 7.83 13.08
C GLY A 64 6.03 9.00 12.11
N GLY A 65 6.77 8.83 11.00
CA GLY A 65 6.91 9.84 9.95
C GLY A 65 7.93 10.93 10.25
N TRP A 66 7.78 12.05 9.55
CA TRP A 66 8.67 13.20 9.64
C TRP A 66 7.96 14.41 10.26
N VAL A 67 8.72 15.28 10.86
CA VAL A 67 8.28 16.58 11.35
C VAL A 67 9.14 17.66 10.70
N ARG A 68 8.50 18.72 10.22
CA ARG A 68 9.17 19.92 9.75
C ARG A 68 9.41 20.87 10.92
N ASN A 69 10.66 21.28 11.09
CA ASN A 69 11.06 22.25 12.09
C ASN A 69 10.84 23.69 11.59
N ALA A 70 10.93 24.64 12.50
CA ALA A 70 10.79 26.06 12.17
C ALA A 70 11.87 26.58 11.20
N ASP A 71 13.08 25.97 11.23
CA ASP A 71 14.17 26.28 10.31
C ASP A 71 14.03 25.67 8.91
N GLY A 72 12.95 24.95 8.65
CA GLY A 72 12.69 24.27 7.38
C GLY A 72 13.27 22.86 7.26
N SER A 73 14.10 22.44 8.17
CA SER A 73 14.62 21.06 8.19
C SER A 73 13.54 20.04 8.55
N ILE A 74 13.69 18.80 8.07
CA ILE A 74 12.83 17.69 8.44
C ILE A 74 13.59 16.68 9.30
N ASN A 75 12.96 16.23 10.37
CA ASN A 75 13.51 15.22 11.26
C ASN A 75 12.50 14.08 11.48
N PRO A 76 12.96 12.84 11.69
CA PRO A 76 12.07 11.77 12.11
C PRO A 76 11.33 12.14 13.40
N ARG A 77 10.01 11.93 13.45
CA ARG A 77 9.18 12.27 14.63
C ARG A 77 9.58 11.52 15.89
N ILE A 78 10.23 10.37 15.78
CA ILE A 78 10.76 9.61 16.93
C ILE A 78 11.83 10.39 17.73
N GLY A 79 12.33 11.49 17.18
CA GLY A 79 13.30 12.41 17.84
C GLY A 79 14.70 12.38 17.27
N GLY A 80 15.56 13.28 17.76
CA GLY A 80 16.94 13.40 17.32
C GLY A 80 17.84 12.25 17.81
N LYS A 81 19.12 12.29 17.42
CA LYS A 81 20.12 11.22 17.65
C LYS A 81 20.20 10.75 19.10
N PHE A 82 20.12 11.65 20.08
CA PHE A 82 20.16 11.28 21.51
C PHE A 82 18.94 10.48 21.94
N ARG A 83 17.73 10.86 21.48
CA ARG A 83 16.51 10.11 21.79
C ARG A 83 16.52 8.73 21.13
N VAL A 84 17.02 8.65 19.89
CA VAL A 84 17.19 7.38 19.19
C VAL A 84 18.15 6.46 19.95
N LEU A 85 19.28 6.97 20.48
CA LEU A 85 20.18 6.20 21.32
C LEU A 85 19.54 5.73 22.63
N ALA A 86 18.81 6.61 23.32
CA ALA A 86 18.09 6.24 24.54
C ALA A 86 17.02 5.16 24.26
N ASN A 87 16.31 5.28 23.15
CA ASN A 87 15.26 4.34 22.74
C ASN A 87 15.80 2.95 22.34
N ILE A 88 17.11 2.79 22.10
CA ILE A 88 17.71 1.45 21.93
C ILE A 88 17.50 0.60 23.20
N PHE A 89 17.56 1.21 24.37
CA PHE A 89 17.39 0.52 25.65
C PHE A 89 15.93 0.44 26.10
N ALA A 90 15.14 1.47 25.82
CA ALA A 90 13.71 1.51 26.17
C ALA A 90 12.93 2.34 25.14
N ASN A 91 12.20 1.68 24.25
CA ASN A 91 11.38 2.34 23.23
C ASN A 91 9.89 2.30 23.63
N PRO A 92 9.33 3.41 24.15
CA PRO A 92 7.95 3.46 24.59
C PRO A 92 6.93 3.53 23.43
N ASP A 93 7.41 3.86 22.21
CA ASP A 93 6.54 4.11 21.05
C ASP A 93 6.34 2.82 20.21
N LEU A 94 6.58 1.64 20.78
CA LEU A 94 6.37 0.35 20.12
C LEU A 94 4.96 -0.17 20.34
N PRO A 95 4.29 -0.70 19.31
CA PRO A 95 3.07 -1.46 19.49
C PRO A 95 3.31 -2.70 20.35
N THR A 96 2.37 -2.98 21.27
CA THR A 96 2.31 -4.20 22.08
C THR A 96 1.38 -5.22 21.41
N ILE A 97 1.28 -6.41 21.98
CA ILE A 97 0.34 -7.42 21.47
C ILE A 97 -1.11 -6.99 21.58
N ASP A 98 -1.44 -6.13 22.55
CA ASP A 98 -2.79 -5.60 22.73
C ASP A 98 -3.19 -4.61 21.62
N ASP A 99 -2.21 -4.00 20.96
CA ASP A 99 -2.44 -3.15 19.79
C ASP A 99 -2.61 -3.97 18.50
N TYR A 100 -2.20 -5.23 18.52
CA TYR A 100 -2.45 -6.23 17.48
C TYR A 100 -3.60 -7.15 17.86
N TYR A 101 -3.91 -8.13 17.01
CA TYR A 101 -4.83 -9.22 17.32
C TYR A 101 -4.01 -10.44 17.73
N GLU A 102 -4.44 -11.09 18.79
CA GLU A 102 -3.80 -12.30 19.27
C GLU A 102 -3.98 -13.42 18.24
N PRO A 103 -2.90 -13.96 17.67
CA PRO A 103 -2.99 -15.06 16.70
C PRO A 103 -3.41 -16.34 17.40
N PHE A 104 -4.28 -17.11 16.75
CA PHE A 104 -4.79 -18.35 17.28
C PHE A 104 -4.89 -19.44 16.21
N ASP A 105 -4.97 -20.67 16.67
CA ASP A 105 -5.34 -21.84 15.88
C ASP A 105 -6.39 -22.64 16.63
N PHE A 106 -7.09 -23.53 15.95
CA PHE A 106 -8.06 -24.42 16.58
C PHE A 106 -7.39 -25.71 17.03
N ASP A 107 -7.78 -26.17 18.21
CA ASP A 107 -7.31 -27.43 18.82
C ASP A 107 -7.98 -28.63 18.14
N TYR A 108 -7.62 -28.87 16.87
CA TYR A 108 -8.21 -29.93 16.06
C TYR A 108 -7.86 -31.34 16.58
N GLN A 109 -6.75 -31.51 17.29
CA GLN A 109 -6.37 -32.78 17.89
C GLN A 109 -7.42 -33.25 18.89
N ASN A 110 -8.11 -32.34 19.57
CA ASN A 110 -9.17 -32.66 20.50
C ASN A 110 -10.33 -33.43 19.83
N LEU A 111 -10.55 -33.24 18.53
CA LEU A 111 -11.56 -33.98 17.77
C LEU A 111 -11.18 -35.46 17.57
N HIS A 112 -9.89 -35.77 17.50
CA HIS A 112 -9.39 -37.10 17.25
C HIS A 112 -9.06 -37.87 18.53
N THR A 113 -8.69 -37.17 19.60
CA THR A 113 -8.23 -37.77 20.86
C THR A 113 -9.24 -37.71 21.96
N ALA A 114 -10.41 -37.09 21.76
CA ALA A 114 -11.45 -37.02 22.75
C ALA A 114 -11.98 -38.43 23.14
N PRO A 115 -12.17 -38.70 24.44
CA PRO A 115 -12.73 -39.97 24.86
C PRO A 115 -14.17 -40.11 24.36
N ILE A 116 -14.59 -41.37 24.18
CA ILE A 116 -15.99 -41.67 23.83
C ILE A 116 -16.91 -41.15 24.91
N SER A 117 -17.84 -40.28 24.54
CA SER A 117 -18.81 -39.66 25.44
C SER A 117 -20.11 -39.34 24.71
N ASN A 118 -21.16 -39.00 25.49
CA ASN A 118 -22.43 -38.54 24.93
C ASN A 118 -22.36 -37.10 24.36
N HIS A 119 -21.23 -36.44 24.51
CA HIS A 119 -21.01 -35.08 24.00
C HIS A 119 -20.07 -35.12 22.81
N GLN A 120 -20.39 -34.34 21.77
CA GLN A 120 -19.53 -34.20 20.62
C GLN A 120 -18.27 -33.39 20.98
N PRO A 121 -17.07 -33.82 20.58
CA PRO A 121 -15.87 -33.03 20.76
C PRO A 121 -15.93 -31.79 19.89
N VAL A 122 -15.43 -30.67 20.42
CA VAL A 122 -15.37 -29.39 19.71
C VAL A 122 -13.92 -28.88 19.66
N ALA A 123 -13.47 -28.48 18.49
CA ALA A 123 -12.22 -27.75 18.38
C ALA A 123 -12.38 -26.36 18.98
N ARG A 124 -11.51 -26.00 19.93
CA ARG A 124 -11.52 -24.70 20.60
C ARG A 124 -10.32 -23.87 20.17
N PRO A 125 -10.48 -22.53 20.08
CA PRO A 125 -9.38 -21.66 19.76
C PRO A 125 -8.33 -21.67 20.87
N ARG A 126 -7.08 -21.72 20.47
CA ARG A 126 -5.90 -21.69 21.33
C ARG A 126 -4.94 -20.61 20.85
N SER A 127 -4.51 -19.75 21.75
CA SER A 127 -3.52 -18.73 21.46
C SER A 127 -2.22 -19.35 20.98
N LEU A 128 -1.66 -18.83 19.87
CA LEU A 128 -0.34 -19.23 19.39
C LEU A 128 0.79 -18.58 20.21
N ILE A 129 0.47 -17.61 21.08
CA ILE A 129 1.44 -16.93 21.94
C ILE A 129 1.53 -17.61 23.29
N SER A 130 0.38 -17.74 23.99
CA SER A 130 0.33 -18.28 25.35
C SER A 130 0.12 -19.79 25.39
N GLY A 131 -0.35 -20.41 24.31
CA GLY A 131 -0.80 -21.80 24.27
C GLY A 131 -2.09 -22.07 25.04
N GLN A 132 -2.70 -21.05 25.66
CA GLN A 132 -3.92 -21.17 26.44
C GLN A 132 -5.17 -21.19 25.54
N ARG A 133 -6.26 -21.79 26.03
CA ARG A 133 -7.56 -21.68 25.39
C ARG A 133 -8.07 -20.26 25.48
N MET A 134 -8.60 -19.76 24.35
CA MET A 134 -9.16 -18.41 24.28
C MET A 134 -10.67 -18.46 24.55
N GLU A 135 -11.14 -17.58 25.40
CA GLU A 135 -12.56 -17.41 25.68
C GLU A 135 -13.25 -16.56 24.63
N LYS A 136 -12.53 -15.58 24.09
CA LYS A 136 -12.99 -14.68 23.03
C LYS A 136 -12.00 -14.71 21.87
N ILE A 137 -12.52 -14.84 20.67
CA ILE A 137 -11.74 -14.69 19.43
C ILE A 137 -11.95 -13.29 18.89
N GLU A 138 -10.87 -12.60 18.60
CA GLU A 138 -10.89 -11.42 17.75
C GLU A 138 -10.24 -11.79 16.41
N TRP A 139 -11.04 -11.83 15.34
CA TRP A 139 -10.52 -12.12 14.01
C TRP A 139 -9.67 -10.95 13.53
N GLY A 140 -8.41 -11.20 13.34
CA GLY A 140 -7.51 -10.17 12.78
C GLY A 140 -7.43 -10.22 11.26
N PRO A 141 -6.89 -9.19 10.67
CA PRO A 141 -6.76 -7.85 11.19
C PRO A 141 -7.99 -7.01 10.84
N ASN A 142 -8.80 -6.70 11.80
CA ASN A 142 -9.91 -5.74 11.65
C ASN A 142 -11.10 -6.26 10.80
N TRP A 143 -11.38 -7.58 10.82
CA TRP A 143 -12.40 -8.17 9.95
C TRP A 143 -13.81 -8.15 10.53
N GLU A 144 -13.98 -8.27 11.83
CA GLU A 144 -15.29 -8.37 12.49
C GLU A 144 -15.67 -7.14 13.31
N GLU A 145 -14.71 -6.41 13.84
CA GLU A 145 -14.96 -5.32 14.79
C GLU A 145 -15.79 -4.18 14.22
N ILE A 146 -15.97 -4.15 12.89
CA ILE A 146 -16.57 -3.01 12.19
C ILE A 146 -17.81 -3.41 11.40
N LEU A 147 -18.02 -4.70 11.16
CA LEU A 147 -19.17 -5.20 10.39
C LEU A 147 -20.48 -5.17 11.17
N GLY A 148 -20.65 -4.28 12.07
CA GLY A 148 -22.00 -4.08 12.51
C GLY A 148 -22.28 -3.61 13.91
N THR A 149 -21.34 -3.43 14.82
CA THR A 149 -21.79 -3.16 16.19
C THR A 149 -20.96 -2.20 17.03
N GLU A 150 -19.73 -1.89 16.68
CA GLU A 150 -18.92 -1.08 17.58
C GLU A 150 -18.80 0.40 17.14
N PHE A 151 -19.91 1.13 17.29
CA PHE A 151 -19.96 2.57 17.19
C PHE A 151 -18.80 3.27 17.93
N ALA A 152 -18.48 2.80 19.14
CA ALA A 152 -17.42 3.36 19.96
C ALA A 152 -16.02 3.26 19.30
N LYS A 153 -15.76 2.21 18.53
CA LYS A 153 -14.50 2.05 17.80
C LYS A 153 -14.48 2.88 16.54
N ARG A 154 -15.56 2.92 15.75
CA ARG A 154 -15.65 3.75 14.53
C ARG A 154 -15.52 5.23 14.84
N ARG A 155 -16.12 5.70 15.93
CA ARG A 155 -16.02 7.08 16.40
C ARG A 155 -14.58 7.52 16.70
N LYS A 156 -13.69 6.57 17.02
CA LYS A 156 -12.27 6.84 17.29
C LYS A 156 -11.41 6.98 16.03
N ASP A 157 -11.99 6.80 14.85
CA ASP A 157 -11.25 7.03 13.60
C ASP A 157 -10.79 8.50 13.54
N LYS A 158 -9.49 8.69 13.39
CA LYS A 158 -8.85 10.00 13.45
C LYS A 158 -9.22 10.91 12.27
N ASN A 159 -9.69 10.33 11.17
CA ASN A 159 -10.05 11.07 9.97
C ASN A 159 -11.41 11.78 10.09
N PHE A 160 -12.21 11.46 11.09
CA PHE A 160 -13.44 12.16 11.38
C PHE A 160 -13.20 13.48 12.13
N ASP A 161 -13.85 14.54 11.65
CA ASP A 161 -14.10 15.70 12.49
C ASP A 161 -15.14 15.36 13.57
N LYS A 162 -15.13 16.09 14.70
CA LYS A 162 -16.02 15.79 15.84
C LYS A 162 -17.49 15.67 15.44
N VAL A 163 -17.97 16.58 14.60
CA VAL A 163 -19.37 16.60 14.10
C VAL A 163 -19.64 15.38 13.20
N GLN A 164 -18.70 15.06 12.33
CA GLN A 164 -18.82 13.90 11.43
C GLN A 164 -18.80 12.58 12.21
N ALA A 165 -17.98 12.48 13.26
CA ALA A 165 -17.95 11.29 14.13
C ALA A 165 -19.31 11.02 14.76
N ASP A 166 -20.05 12.04 15.13
CA ASP A 166 -21.38 11.90 15.74
C ASP A 166 -22.45 11.52 14.71
N ILE A 167 -22.37 12.03 13.48
CA ILE A 167 -23.35 11.73 12.42
C ILE A 167 -23.07 10.38 11.76
N TYR A 168 -21.86 10.17 11.23
CA TYR A 168 -21.50 8.99 10.46
C TYR A 168 -21.19 7.78 11.33
N GLY A 169 -20.78 8.01 12.58
CA GLY A 169 -20.56 6.94 13.53
C GLY A 169 -21.85 6.23 13.95
N GLN A 170 -23.00 6.92 13.97
CA GLN A 170 -24.30 6.34 14.38
C GLN A 170 -24.97 5.51 13.30
N TYR A 171 -24.73 5.79 12.02
CA TYR A 171 -25.43 5.15 10.90
C TYR A 171 -24.48 4.26 10.10
N GLU A 172 -24.49 2.97 10.39
CA GLU A 172 -23.65 1.97 9.71
C GLU A 172 -23.79 1.95 8.19
N ASN A 173 -24.99 2.22 7.72
CA ASN A 173 -25.33 2.19 6.29
C ASN A 173 -24.97 3.50 5.55
N THR A 174 -24.41 4.49 6.21
CA THR A 174 -24.21 5.80 5.59
C THR A 174 -22.92 5.87 4.79
N PHE A 175 -21.84 5.33 5.35
CA PHE A 175 -20.53 5.29 4.68
C PHE A 175 -19.67 4.16 5.23
N MET A 176 -19.22 3.30 4.34
CA MET A 176 -18.24 2.26 4.64
C MET A 176 -17.41 2.00 3.39
N MET A 177 -16.11 1.82 3.57
CA MET A 177 -15.20 1.40 2.52
C MET A 177 -14.18 0.41 3.05
N TYR A 178 -13.52 -0.31 2.15
CA TYR A 178 -12.40 -1.18 2.47
C TYR A 178 -11.09 -0.54 2.04
N LEU A 179 -10.12 -0.52 2.96
CA LEU A 179 -8.78 0.02 2.74
C LEU A 179 -7.72 -1.09 2.82
N PRO A 180 -7.31 -1.66 1.69
CA PRO A 180 -6.18 -2.57 1.66
C PRO A 180 -4.90 -1.82 1.97
N ARG A 181 -4.13 -2.27 2.96
CA ARG A 181 -2.89 -1.63 3.41
C ARG A 181 -1.71 -2.58 3.33
N LEU A 182 -0.62 -2.09 2.82
CA LEU A 182 0.68 -2.76 2.78
C LEU A 182 1.79 -1.74 3.10
N CYS A 183 3.07 -2.11 2.95
CA CYS A 183 4.14 -1.13 3.04
C CYS A 183 4.07 -0.18 1.83
N GLU A 184 4.16 1.12 2.09
CA GLU A 184 4.04 2.16 1.07
C GLU A 184 5.30 2.32 0.21
N HIS A 185 6.40 1.64 0.52
CA HIS A 185 7.70 1.73 -0.17
C HIS A 185 8.11 3.17 -0.54
N CYS A 186 7.99 4.06 0.43
CA CYS A 186 8.09 5.51 0.33
C CYS A 186 9.34 6.01 -0.41
N LEU A 187 9.23 7.17 -1.10
CA LEU A 187 10.38 7.87 -1.65
C LEU A 187 11.28 8.44 -0.54
N ASN A 188 10.67 8.91 0.55
CA ASN A 188 11.34 9.44 1.73
C ASN A 188 11.06 8.57 2.98
N PRO A 189 11.67 7.35 3.09
CA PRO A 189 11.29 6.38 4.10
C PRO A 189 11.76 6.75 5.50
N ALA A 190 10.88 7.22 6.38
CA ALA A 190 11.18 7.54 7.77
C ALA A 190 11.71 6.32 8.55
N CYS A 191 11.33 5.10 8.17
CA CYS A 191 11.84 3.87 8.77
C CYS A 191 13.34 3.67 8.50
N ALA A 192 13.83 4.03 7.30
CA ALA A 192 15.25 3.96 6.98
C ALA A 192 16.04 5.00 7.79
N ALA A 193 15.55 6.24 7.85
CA ALA A 193 16.16 7.30 8.64
C ALA A 193 16.18 7.00 10.15
N SER A 194 15.22 6.20 10.62
CA SER A 194 15.13 5.80 12.04
C SER A 194 15.98 4.60 12.40
N CYS A 195 16.67 3.95 11.45
CA CYS A 195 17.46 2.75 11.69
C CYS A 195 18.90 3.10 12.05
N PRO A 196 19.36 2.91 13.32
CA PRO A 196 20.72 3.27 13.71
C PRO A 196 21.81 2.42 13.05
N SER A 197 21.49 1.17 12.66
CA SER A 197 22.43 0.26 12.00
C SER A 197 22.51 0.44 10.48
N GLY A 198 21.64 1.29 9.88
CA GLY A 198 21.55 1.41 8.44
C GLY A 198 21.08 0.13 7.72
N ALA A 199 20.42 -0.77 8.45
CA ALA A 199 19.93 -2.03 7.87
C ALA A 199 18.78 -1.83 6.89
N ILE A 200 18.02 -0.73 6.98
CA ILE A 200 16.94 -0.43 6.04
C ILE A 200 17.49 0.43 4.92
N TYR A 201 17.28 -0.02 3.72
CA TYR A 201 17.74 0.65 2.52
C TYR A 201 16.68 0.63 1.42
N LYS A 202 16.83 1.53 0.47
CA LYS A 202 16.03 1.61 -0.74
C LYS A 202 16.87 1.06 -1.90
N ARG A 203 16.34 0.09 -2.61
CA ARG A 203 16.99 -0.44 -3.82
C ARG A 203 17.08 0.66 -4.87
N GLU A 204 18.20 0.76 -5.56
CA GLU A 204 18.40 1.78 -6.59
C GLU A 204 17.66 1.43 -7.88
N GLU A 205 17.55 0.15 -8.17
CA GLU A 205 17.00 -0.40 -9.41
C GLU A 205 15.48 -0.24 -9.55
N ASP A 206 14.73 -0.43 -8.47
CA ASP A 206 13.26 -0.45 -8.49
C ASP A 206 12.61 0.34 -7.36
N GLY A 207 13.42 0.96 -6.51
CA GLY A 207 12.98 1.78 -5.40
C GLY A 207 12.32 1.01 -4.25
N ILE A 208 12.32 -0.31 -4.25
CA ILE A 208 11.75 -1.12 -3.18
C ILE A 208 12.59 -0.93 -1.89
N VAL A 209 11.90 -0.64 -0.79
CA VAL A 209 12.56 -0.50 0.51
C VAL A 209 12.65 -1.85 1.19
N LEU A 210 13.86 -2.28 1.53
CA LEU A 210 14.16 -3.58 2.14
C LEU A 210 14.87 -3.45 3.48
N ILE A 211 14.98 -4.57 4.20
CA ILE A 211 15.75 -4.69 5.44
C ILE A 211 16.84 -5.75 5.23
N ASP A 212 18.08 -5.31 5.32
CA ASP A 212 19.23 -6.19 5.36
C ASP A 212 19.24 -6.96 6.70
N GLN A 213 18.99 -8.27 6.62
CA GLN A 213 18.86 -9.11 7.81
C GLN A 213 20.20 -9.30 8.53
N GLU A 214 21.34 -9.22 7.85
CA GLU A 214 22.67 -9.32 8.49
C GLU A 214 23.00 -8.08 9.30
N LYS A 215 22.65 -6.88 8.79
CA LYS A 215 22.86 -5.60 9.48
C LYS A 215 21.79 -5.29 10.54
N CYS A 216 20.62 -5.93 10.48
CA CYS A 216 19.57 -5.68 11.45
C CYS A 216 20.02 -6.15 12.86
N ARG A 217 19.91 -5.25 13.85
CA ARG A 217 20.27 -5.52 15.26
C ARG A 217 19.05 -5.67 16.17
N GLY A 218 17.85 -5.71 15.61
CA GLY A 218 16.61 -5.93 16.36
C GLY A 218 16.20 -4.77 17.29
N TRP A 219 16.73 -3.57 17.10
CA TRP A 219 16.39 -2.41 17.97
C TRP A 219 14.98 -1.86 17.76
N ARG A 220 14.28 -2.27 16.73
CA ARG A 220 12.87 -1.97 16.45
C ARG A 220 12.54 -0.49 16.23
N MET A 221 13.54 0.39 16.10
CA MET A 221 13.33 1.82 15.83
C MET A 221 12.56 2.07 14.53
N CYS A 222 12.72 1.21 13.53
CA CYS A 222 12.03 1.27 12.27
C CYS A 222 10.49 1.07 12.43
N ILE A 223 10.06 0.30 13.44
CA ILE A 223 8.64 0.08 13.73
C ILE A 223 8.03 1.40 14.24
N SER A 224 8.69 2.06 15.18
CA SER A 224 8.24 3.38 15.66
C SER A 224 8.32 4.44 14.56
N GLY A 225 9.41 4.47 13.77
CA GLY A 225 9.61 5.45 12.70
C GLY A 225 8.63 5.31 11.53
N CYS A 226 8.08 4.12 11.27
CA CYS A 226 7.08 3.92 10.23
C CYS A 226 5.73 4.49 10.66
N PRO A 227 5.17 5.52 9.98
CA PRO A 227 3.86 6.06 10.35
C PRO A 227 2.71 5.09 10.02
N TYR A 228 2.90 4.25 9.01
CA TYR A 228 1.91 3.24 8.58
C TYR A 228 1.96 1.96 9.43
N LYS A 229 2.94 1.81 10.34
CA LYS A 229 3.13 0.63 11.19
C LYS A 229 3.15 -0.69 10.42
N LYS A 230 3.81 -0.70 9.24
CA LYS A 230 3.94 -1.87 8.35
C LYS A 230 5.30 -2.56 8.44
N ILE A 231 5.95 -2.43 9.58
CA ILE A 231 7.15 -3.18 9.94
C ILE A 231 6.85 -3.97 11.20
N TYR A 232 7.23 -5.23 11.19
CA TYR A 232 6.96 -6.19 12.25
C TYR A 232 8.28 -6.74 12.80
N PHE A 233 8.24 -7.25 13.99
CA PHE A 233 9.40 -7.89 14.61
C PHE A 233 9.19 -9.41 14.62
N ASN A 234 10.15 -10.13 14.09
CA ASN A 234 10.14 -11.59 14.15
C ASN A 234 10.75 -12.02 15.50
N TRP A 235 9.92 -12.56 16.36
CA TRP A 235 10.31 -12.96 17.72
C TRP A 235 11.22 -14.18 17.75
N LYS A 236 11.17 -15.04 16.72
CA LYS A 236 12.07 -16.19 16.59
C LYS A 236 13.47 -15.75 16.16
N SER A 237 13.58 -14.96 15.09
CA SER A 237 14.87 -14.53 14.55
C SER A 237 15.48 -13.30 15.26
N GLY A 238 14.71 -12.56 16.05
CA GLY A 238 15.14 -11.31 16.68
C GLY A 238 15.37 -10.17 15.69
N LYS A 239 14.77 -10.21 14.50
CA LYS A 239 14.96 -9.25 13.42
C LYS A 239 13.65 -8.57 13.03
N SER A 240 13.76 -7.36 12.45
CA SER A 240 12.60 -6.68 11.87
C SER A 240 12.36 -7.13 10.45
N GLU A 241 11.08 -7.26 10.08
CA GLU A 241 10.64 -7.69 8.77
C GLU A 241 9.45 -6.86 8.28
N LYS A 242 9.28 -6.77 6.98
CA LYS A 242 8.20 -6.03 6.35
C LYS A 242 7.89 -6.54 4.95
N CYS A 243 6.79 -6.08 4.36
CA CYS A 243 6.50 -6.30 2.96
C CYS A 243 7.72 -5.98 2.09
N ILE A 244 8.14 -6.92 1.28
CA ILE A 244 9.26 -6.82 0.33
C ILE A 244 8.79 -6.50 -1.08
N PHE A 245 7.53 -6.12 -1.28
CA PHE A 245 6.88 -5.92 -2.57
C PHE A 245 6.97 -7.13 -3.51
N CYS A 246 7.14 -8.32 -2.93
CA CYS A 246 7.39 -9.57 -3.66
C CYS A 246 8.50 -9.43 -4.72
N PHE A 247 9.60 -8.71 -4.40
CA PHE A 247 10.65 -8.39 -5.38
C PHE A 247 11.16 -9.61 -6.15
N PRO A 248 11.27 -10.84 -5.59
CA PRO A 248 11.67 -12.00 -6.38
C PRO A 248 10.69 -12.32 -7.53
N ARG A 249 9.40 -12.02 -7.33
CA ARG A 249 8.39 -12.16 -8.40
C ARG A 249 8.48 -11.02 -9.42
N ILE A 250 8.69 -9.79 -8.94
CA ILE A 250 8.92 -8.64 -9.81
C ILE A 250 10.15 -8.89 -10.71
N GLU A 251 11.23 -9.41 -10.15
CA GLU A 251 12.43 -9.82 -10.88
C GLU A 251 12.16 -10.94 -11.89
N ALA A 252 11.20 -11.79 -11.65
CA ALA A 252 10.74 -12.82 -12.59
C ALA A 252 9.66 -12.30 -13.58
N GLY A 253 9.40 -11.00 -13.62
CA GLY A 253 8.37 -10.41 -14.48
C GLY A 253 6.93 -10.74 -14.06
N MET A 254 6.73 -11.20 -12.82
CA MET A 254 5.41 -11.56 -12.27
C MET A 254 4.91 -10.49 -11.28
N PRO A 255 3.60 -10.27 -11.20
CA PRO A 255 3.02 -9.35 -10.23
C PRO A 255 3.18 -9.85 -8.79
N THR A 256 3.01 -8.94 -7.83
CA THR A 256 2.99 -9.29 -6.41
C THR A 256 1.86 -10.28 -6.12
N VAL A 257 2.06 -11.17 -5.15
CA VAL A 257 1.06 -12.20 -4.77
C VAL A 257 -0.31 -11.57 -4.46
N CYS A 258 -0.32 -10.48 -3.69
CA CYS A 258 -1.56 -9.79 -3.32
C CYS A 258 -2.26 -9.09 -4.51
N ALA A 259 -1.53 -8.75 -5.58
CA ALA A 259 -2.12 -8.19 -6.79
C ALA A 259 -2.72 -9.28 -7.68
N GLU A 260 -1.99 -10.37 -7.88
CA GLU A 260 -2.41 -11.48 -8.72
C GLU A 260 -3.64 -12.20 -8.18
N THR A 261 -3.72 -12.42 -6.87
CA THR A 261 -4.84 -13.10 -6.21
C THR A 261 -6.04 -12.21 -5.92
N CYS A 262 -6.01 -10.94 -6.35
CA CYS A 262 -7.09 -10.01 -6.09
C CYS A 262 -8.32 -10.32 -6.93
N VAL A 263 -9.41 -10.77 -6.28
CA VAL A 263 -10.69 -11.12 -6.93
C VAL A 263 -11.30 -9.93 -7.65
N GLY A 264 -11.30 -8.75 -7.03
CA GLY A 264 -11.86 -7.52 -7.60
C GLY A 264 -11.00 -6.86 -8.67
N ARG A 265 -9.80 -7.41 -8.97
CA ARG A 265 -8.84 -6.83 -9.93
C ARG A 265 -8.54 -5.36 -9.66
N ILE A 266 -8.41 -5.00 -8.37
CA ILE A 266 -8.26 -3.60 -7.95
C ILE A 266 -6.82 -3.11 -7.94
N ARG A 267 -5.83 -3.99 -8.13
CA ARG A 267 -4.41 -3.68 -7.97
C ARG A 267 -3.71 -3.55 -9.31
N TYR A 268 -2.96 -2.48 -9.45
CA TYR A 268 -2.20 -2.12 -10.64
C TYR A 268 -0.75 -1.91 -10.25
N LEU A 269 0.18 -2.43 -11.05
CA LEU A 269 1.61 -2.30 -10.87
C LEU A 269 2.22 -1.60 -12.07
N GLY A 270 3.10 -0.66 -11.83
CA GLY A 270 3.80 0.05 -12.90
C GLY A 270 5.01 0.80 -12.39
N VAL A 271 5.76 1.37 -13.30
CA VAL A 271 6.97 2.12 -13.02
C VAL A 271 6.69 3.61 -13.13
N LEU A 272 7.32 4.40 -12.27
CA LEU A 272 7.37 5.86 -12.32
C LEU A 272 8.82 6.32 -12.43
N LEU A 273 9.08 7.30 -13.28
CA LEU A 273 10.33 8.05 -13.30
C LEU A 273 10.20 9.28 -12.40
N TYR A 274 11.22 9.58 -11.62
CA TYR A 274 11.18 10.70 -10.68
C TYR A 274 12.53 11.39 -10.52
N ASP A 275 12.49 12.68 -10.16
CA ASP A 275 13.68 13.46 -9.81
C ASP A 275 14.06 13.25 -8.36
N ALA A 276 15.14 12.51 -8.11
CA ALA A 276 15.61 12.18 -6.78
C ALA A 276 16.11 13.41 -5.99
N ASP A 277 16.59 14.45 -6.67
CA ASP A 277 17.12 15.65 -6.03
C ASP A 277 16.01 16.48 -5.37
N ARG A 278 14.76 16.38 -5.85
CA ARG A 278 13.61 17.14 -5.33
C ARG A 278 12.92 16.51 -4.11
N ILE A 279 13.29 15.27 -3.74
CA ILE A 279 12.62 14.56 -2.62
C ILE A 279 12.64 15.36 -1.32
N HIS A 280 13.82 15.92 -0.95
CA HIS A 280 13.95 16.68 0.29
C HIS A 280 13.17 17.99 0.25
N GLU A 281 13.22 18.72 -0.86
CA GLU A 281 12.47 19.95 -1.11
C GLU A 281 10.98 19.72 -0.87
N VAL A 282 10.43 18.71 -1.53
CA VAL A 282 8.99 18.37 -1.43
C VAL A 282 8.61 17.92 -0.03
N ALA A 283 9.42 17.05 0.59
CA ALA A 283 9.15 16.61 1.97
C ALA A 283 9.20 17.74 2.99
N SER A 284 9.92 18.84 2.70
CA SER A 284 10.02 20.04 3.55
C SER A 284 8.99 21.14 3.23
N THR A 285 8.02 20.88 2.34
CA THR A 285 6.93 21.82 2.02
C THR A 285 6.24 22.33 3.27
N VAL A 286 5.97 23.65 3.33
CA VAL A 286 5.46 24.33 4.54
C VAL A 286 4.02 23.87 4.85
N ASN A 287 3.12 24.03 3.89
CA ASN A 287 1.72 23.66 4.05
C ASN A 287 1.53 22.16 3.72
N GLU A 288 0.93 21.42 4.63
CA GLU A 288 0.70 19.98 4.48
C GLU A 288 -0.30 19.66 3.35
N GLN A 289 -1.24 20.54 3.09
CA GLN A 289 -2.22 20.38 2.00
C GLN A 289 -1.58 20.44 0.61
N ASP A 290 -0.44 21.12 0.47
CA ASP A 290 0.28 21.22 -0.81
C ASP A 290 1.13 19.96 -1.10
N LEU A 291 1.35 19.09 -0.11
CA LEU A 291 2.22 17.92 -0.24
C LEU A 291 1.81 16.97 -1.35
N TYR A 292 0.51 16.75 -1.55
CA TYR A 292 0.03 15.92 -2.65
C TYR A 292 0.45 16.49 -4.00
N GLN A 293 0.17 17.76 -4.25
CA GLN A 293 0.52 18.40 -5.52
C GLN A 293 2.03 18.47 -5.72
N LYS A 294 2.78 18.75 -4.66
CA LYS A 294 4.25 18.77 -4.68
C LYS A 294 4.85 17.38 -4.93
N GLN A 295 4.23 16.33 -4.41
CA GLN A 295 4.64 14.96 -4.71
C GLN A 295 4.43 14.61 -6.19
N LEU A 296 3.35 15.07 -6.83
CA LEU A 296 3.14 14.87 -8.25
C LEU A 296 4.22 15.55 -9.11
N GLU A 297 4.72 16.72 -8.67
CA GLU A 297 5.75 17.48 -9.40
C GLU A 297 7.13 16.79 -9.40
N ILE A 298 7.36 15.77 -8.57
CA ILE A 298 8.59 14.96 -8.61
C ILE A 298 8.59 14.00 -9.81
N PHE A 299 7.42 13.53 -10.21
CA PHE A 299 7.29 12.56 -11.28
C PHE A 299 7.47 13.22 -12.64
N LEU A 300 8.23 12.55 -13.50
CA LEU A 300 8.66 13.06 -14.80
C LEU A 300 7.83 12.41 -15.90
N ASP A 301 7.61 13.18 -16.97
CA ASP A 301 6.95 12.66 -18.17
C ASP A 301 7.88 11.66 -18.90
N PRO A 302 7.51 10.37 -18.98
CA PRO A 302 8.34 9.36 -19.62
C PRO A 302 8.36 9.49 -21.17
N PHE A 303 7.59 10.41 -21.73
CA PHE A 303 7.59 10.70 -23.18
C PHE A 303 8.45 11.90 -23.54
N ASP A 304 8.89 12.70 -22.57
CA ASP A 304 9.75 13.86 -22.81
C ASP A 304 11.15 13.39 -23.25
N PRO A 305 11.63 13.80 -24.47
CA PRO A 305 12.95 13.42 -24.95
C PRO A 305 14.10 13.81 -24.02
N GLN A 306 13.99 14.92 -23.30
CA GLN A 306 15.02 15.38 -22.35
C GLN A 306 15.05 14.46 -21.11
N VAL A 307 13.89 14.02 -20.66
CA VAL A 307 13.78 13.05 -19.54
C VAL A 307 14.35 11.70 -19.96
N ILE A 308 14.05 11.24 -21.18
CA ILE A 308 14.56 9.98 -21.71
C ILE A 308 16.10 10.01 -21.80
N GLU A 309 16.66 11.06 -22.39
CA GLU A 309 18.12 11.21 -22.52
C GLU A 309 18.81 11.24 -21.15
N GLN A 310 18.28 12.05 -20.22
CA GLN A 310 18.85 12.15 -18.87
C GLN A 310 18.69 10.85 -18.09
N ALA A 311 17.57 10.14 -18.23
CA ALA A 311 17.34 8.86 -17.57
C ALA A 311 18.35 7.79 -18.02
N LEU A 312 18.63 7.73 -19.34
CA LEU A 312 19.65 6.84 -19.90
C LEU A 312 21.05 7.19 -19.37
N ASN A 313 21.39 8.49 -19.31
CA ASN A 313 22.65 8.97 -18.74
C ASN A 313 22.81 8.64 -17.25
N ASP A 314 21.70 8.63 -16.50
CA ASP A 314 21.66 8.25 -15.10
C ASP A 314 21.62 6.72 -14.87
N GLY A 315 21.65 5.93 -15.95
CA GLY A 315 21.73 4.47 -15.91
C GLY A 315 20.37 3.76 -15.82
N VAL A 316 19.26 4.44 -16.13
CA VAL A 316 17.93 3.81 -16.24
C VAL A 316 17.82 3.13 -17.60
N PRO A 317 17.62 1.80 -17.69
CA PRO A 317 17.52 1.09 -18.96
C PRO A 317 16.31 1.52 -19.78
N MET A 318 16.41 1.44 -21.11
CA MET A 318 15.32 1.80 -22.03
C MET A 318 14.05 0.99 -21.76
N SER A 319 14.17 -0.29 -21.43
CA SER A 319 13.04 -1.15 -21.07
C SER A 319 12.23 -0.65 -19.85
N VAL A 320 12.89 0.02 -18.92
CA VAL A 320 12.25 0.63 -17.75
C VAL A 320 11.52 1.91 -18.17
N ILE A 321 12.09 2.69 -19.07
CA ILE A 321 11.47 3.90 -19.65
C ILE A 321 10.21 3.50 -20.43
N GLU A 322 10.30 2.48 -21.30
CA GLU A 322 9.14 1.94 -22.02
C GLU A 322 8.05 1.41 -21.08
N ALA A 323 8.44 0.78 -19.97
CA ALA A 323 7.50 0.36 -18.94
C ALA A 323 6.85 1.57 -18.25
N ALA A 324 7.59 2.65 -18.00
CA ALA A 324 7.03 3.88 -17.44
C ALA A 324 6.02 4.54 -18.39
N GLN A 325 6.27 4.53 -19.70
CA GLN A 325 5.34 5.03 -20.71
C GLN A 325 4.01 4.27 -20.76
N LYS A 326 4.03 2.98 -20.44
CA LYS A 326 2.85 2.11 -20.39
C LYS A 326 2.26 1.99 -18.99
N SER A 327 2.86 2.62 -17.98
CA SER A 327 2.56 2.43 -16.57
C SER A 327 1.13 2.82 -16.19
N PRO A 328 0.32 1.89 -15.65
CA PRO A 328 -1.00 2.22 -15.11
C PRO A 328 -0.90 3.15 -13.90
N VAL A 329 0.21 3.09 -13.16
CA VAL A 329 0.44 3.95 -11.99
C VAL A 329 0.66 5.40 -12.45
N TYR A 330 1.46 5.63 -13.50
CA TYR A 330 1.65 6.97 -14.07
C TYR A 330 0.32 7.55 -14.57
N LYS A 331 -0.43 6.78 -15.36
CA LYS A 331 -1.73 7.21 -15.88
C LYS A 331 -2.71 7.59 -14.78
N MET A 332 -2.88 6.75 -13.74
CA MET A 332 -3.88 6.99 -12.71
C MET A 332 -3.47 8.06 -11.69
N ALA A 333 -2.19 8.13 -11.32
CA ALA A 333 -1.74 9.07 -10.29
C ALA A 333 -1.36 10.44 -10.89
N VAL A 334 -0.66 10.46 -12.03
CA VAL A 334 -0.08 11.70 -12.58
C VAL A 334 -0.96 12.29 -13.68
N ASP A 335 -1.27 11.52 -14.72
CA ASP A 335 -2.03 12.00 -15.89
C ASP A 335 -3.51 12.23 -15.55
N TRP A 336 -4.19 11.21 -15.08
CA TRP A 336 -5.63 11.31 -14.78
C TRP A 336 -5.94 11.84 -13.38
N LYS A 337 -4.96 11.96 -12.49
CA LYS A 337 -5.12 12.42 -11.10
C LYS A 337 -6.32 11.77 -10.39
N LEU A 338 -6.47 10.46 -10.57
CA LEU A 338 -7.52 9.64 -9.94
C LEU A 338 -7.04 8.99 -8.65
N ALA A 339 -5.75 8.64 -8.61
CA ALA A 339 -5.17 7.95 -7.48
C ALA A 339 -4.44 8.93 -6.57
N LEU A 340 -4.69 8.84 -5.27
CA LEU A 340 -4.22 9.75 -4.22
C LEU A 340 -3.33 8.98 -3.23
N PRO A 341 -2.32 9.61 -2.62
CA PRO A 341 -1.46 8.98 -1.63
C PRO A 341 -2.16 8.84 -0.27
N LEU A 342 -1.71 7.92 0.56
CA LEU A 342 -2.20 7.75 1.93
C LEU A 342 -1.42 8.66 2.89
N HIS A 343 -2.10 9.56 3.59
CA HIS A 343 -1.52 10.45 4.61
C HIS A 343 -0.26 11.18 4.15
N PRO A 344 -0.35 12.05 3.14
CA PRO A 344 0.81 12.81 2.65
C PRO A 344 1.46 13.67 3.74
N GLU A 345 0.72 14.10 4.77
CA GLU A 345 1.21 14.87 5.91
C GLU A 345 2.29 14.14 6.73
N TYR A 346 2.44 12.84 6.57
CA TYR A 346 3.56 12.11 7.18
C TYR A 346 4.89 12.34 6.47
N ARG A 347 4.90 13.05 5.32
CA ARG A 347 6.07 13.52 4.57
C ARG A 347 6.98 12.38 4.10
N THR A 348 6.43 11.19 4.00
CA THR A 348 7.17 10.00 3.55
C THR A 348 7.10 9.77 2.06
N LEU A 349 6.24 10.49 1.33
CA LEU A 349 6.01 10.38 -0.10
C LEU A 349 5.72 8.92 -0.50
N PRO A 350 4.55 8.39 -0.16
CA PRO A 350 4.18 7.00 -0.41
C PRO A 350 4.09 6.68 -1.91
N MET A 351 4.40 5.43 -2.27
CA MET A 351 4.36 4.93 -3.64
C MET A 351 3.25 3.90 -3.88
N VAL A 352 2.38 3.73 -2.91
CA VAL A 352 1.08 3.07 -3.06
C VAL A 352 0.00 4.13 -3.06
N TRP A 353 -0.87 4.09 -4.07
CA TRP A 353 -1.85 5.11 -4.37
C TRP A 353 -3.26 4.53 -4.32
N TYR A 354 -4.24 5.34 -4.03
CA TYR A 354 -5.62 4.91 -3.79
C TYR A 354 -6.61 5.71 -4.62
N VAL A 355 -7.38 5.02 -5.45
CA VAL A 355 -8.54 5.63 -6.14
C VAL A 355 -9.71 5.62 -5.16
N PRO A 356 -10.31 6.78 -4.85
CA PRO A 356 -11.38 6.86 -3.84
C PRO A 356 -12.65 6.10 -4.27
N PRO A 357 -13.48 5.64 -3.31
CA PRO A 357 -14.68 4.86 -3.61
C PRO A 357 -15.85 5.75 -4.05
N LEU A 358 -16.56 5.33 -5.10
CA LEU A 358 -17.82 5.92 -5.58
C LEU A 358 -19.08 5.21 -5.03
N SER A 359 -18.93 4.03 -4.44
CA SER A 359 -20.05 3.18 -4.03
C SER A 359 -21.15 3.90 -3.23
N PRO A 360 -20.83 4.77 -2.26
CA PRO A 360 -21.83 5.55 -1.54
C PRO A 360 -22.59 6.55 -2.42
N ILE A 361 -21.94 7.09 -3.45
CA ILE A 361 -22.52 8.05 -4.39
C ILE A 361 -23.64 7.40 -5.22
N GLN A 362 -23.38 6.20 -5.71
CA GLN A 362 -24.35 5.48 -6.56
C GLN A 362 -25.65 5.19 -5.83
N ASN A 363 -25.57 4.81 -4.56
CA ASN A 363 -26.76 4.55 -3.76
C ASN A 363 -27.58 5.83 -3.51
N ALA A 364 -26.94 6.96 -3.29
CA ALA A 364 -27.61 8.24 -3.12
C ALA A 364 -28.25 8.75 -4.42
N ALA A 365 -27.58 8.59 -5.56
CA ALA A 365 -28.10 8.94 -6.88
C ALA A 365 -29.30 8.05 -7.27
N ALA A 366 -29.21 6.74 -7.03
CA ALA A 366 -30.31 5.81 -7.28
C ALA A 366 -31.55 6.08 -6.41
N ALA A 367 -31.36 6.63 -5.20
CA ALA A 367 -32.43 7.01 -4.30
C ALA A 367 -33.06 8.39 -4.62
N GLY A 368 -32.60 9.11 -5.65
CA GLY A 368 -33.13 10.43 -6.02
C GLY A 368 -32.83 11.56 -5.04
N HIS A 369 -31.85 11.35 -4.15
CA HIS A 369 -31.48 12.32 -3.10
C HIS A 369 -30.33 13.25 -3.49
N VAL A 370 -29.97 13.27 -4.77
CA VAL A 370 -28.82 14.04 -5.27
C VAL A 370 -29.30 15.21 -6.08
N SER A 371 -28.93 16.42 -5.71
CA SER A 371 -29.07 17.58 -6.57
C SER A 371 -28.07 17.49 -7.73
N MET A 372 -28.51 17.91 -8.90
CA MET A 372 -27.67 17.95 -10.09
C MET A 372 -27.07 19.34 -10.23
N ASP A 373 -25.76 19.42 -10.25
CA ASP A 373 -25.04 20.65 -10.64
C ASP A 373 -24.79 20.57 -12.16
N GLY A 374 -25.80 20.98 -12.92
CA GLY A 374 -25.75 20.89 -14.37
C GLY A 374 -25.81 19.45 -14.87
N VAL A 375 -24.69 18.95 -15.42
CA VAL A 375 -24.59 17.66 -16.14
C VAL A 375 -24.24 16.49 -15.21
N LEU A 376 -23.54 16.74 -14.10
CA LEU A 376 -23.13 15.71 -13.14
C LEU A 376 -23.80 15.89 -11.78
N PRO A 377 -23.99 14.78 -11.03
CA PRO A 377 -24.41 14.90 -9.64
C PRO A 377 -23.45 15.81 -8.87
N ASP A 378 -24.00 16.73 -8.08
CA ASP A 378 -23.21 17.56 -7.20
C ASP A 378 -22.54 16.71 -6.13
N VAL A 379 -21.19 16.62 -6.18
CA VAL A 379 -20.40 15.82 -5.27
C VAL A 379 -20.51 16.32 -3.83
N ASP A 380 -20.76 17.62 -3.63
CA ASP A 380 -20.94 18.22 -2.30
C ASP A 380 -22.30 17.87 -1.67
N SER A 381 -23.31 17.58 -2.50
CA SER A 381 -24.63 17.14 -2.02
C SER A 381 -24.69 15.65 -1.67
N LEU A 382 -23.64 14.91 -2.02
CA LEU A 382 -23.54 13.48 -1.74
C LEU A 382 -23.19 13.26 -0.26
N ARG A 383 -23.82 12.26 0.34
CA ARG A 383 -23.54 11.84 1.73
C ARG A 383 -22.18 11.16 1.89
N ILE A 384 -21.20 11.53 1.06
CA ILE A 384 -19.82 11.08 1.26
C ILE A 384 -19.18 12.05 2.24
N PRO A 385 -18.51 11.56 3.24
CA PRO A 385 -17.70 12.43 4.07
C PRO A 385 -16.43 12.86 3.29
N LEU A 386 -16.57 13.84 2.38
CA LEU A 386 -15.46 14.35 1.57
C LEU A 386 -14.28 14.75 2.47
N ARG A 387 -14.60 15.43 3.58
CA ARG A 387 -13.59 15.82 4.55
C ARG A 387 -12.84 14.62 5.14
N TYR A 388 -13.55 13.50 5.40
CA TYR A 388 -12.94 12.26 5.86
C TYR A 388 -11.96 11.69 4.83
N LEU A 389 -12.38 11.61 3.57
CA LEU A 389 -11.51 11.15 2.48
C LEU A 389 -10.31 12.10 2.26
N ALA A 390 -10.53 13.40 2.37
CA ALA A 390 -9.48 14.39 2.28
C ALA A 390 -8.47 14.27 3.43
N ASN A 391 -8.93 14.08 4.65
CA ASN A 391 -8.04 13.84 5.80
C ASN A 391 -7.21 12.56 5.62
N LEU A 392 -7.79 11.53 5.00
CA LEU A 392 -7.11 10.27 4.76
C LEU A 392 -6.09 10.34 3.60
N LEU A 393 -6.42 11.06 2.51
CA LEU A 393 -5.69 10.94 1.24
C LEU A 393 -4.97 12.22 0.79
N THR A 394 -5.34 13.39 1.30
CA THR A 394 -4.85 14.68 0.79
C THR A 394 -4.55 15.70 1.89
N ALA A 395 -4.26 15.24 3.12
CA ALA A 395 -3.99 16.11 4.27
C ALA A 395 -5.08 17.17 4.51
N GLY A 396 -6.34 16.86 4.21
CA GLY A 396 -7.49 17.72 4.41
C GLY A 396 -7.83 18.66 3.26
N ASP A 397 -7.16 18.60 2.11
CA ASP A 397 -7.57 19.28 0.89
C ASP A 397 -8.65 18.45 0.15
N GLU A 398 -9.85 18.99 0.03
CA GLU A 398 -10.99 18.30 -0.59
C GLU A 398 -10.95 18.32 -2.12
N GLU A 399 -10.29 19.30 -2.73
CA GLU A 399 -10.34 19.51 -4.17
C GLU A 399 -9.77 18.34 -5.01
N PRO A 400 -8.64 17.73 -4.65
CA PRO A 400 -8.17 16.54 -5.40
C PRO A 400 -9.10 15.35 -5.28
N VAL A 401 -9.76 15.17 -4.12
CA VAL A 401 -10.73 14.09 -3.92
C VAL A 401 -11.98 14.35 -4.80
N LYS A 402 -12.51 15.57 -4.79
CA LYS A 402 -13.65 15.97 -5.63
C LYS A 402 -13.33 15.79 -7.12
N LEU A 403 -12.15 16.19 -7.55
CA LEU A 403 -11.72 16.03 -8.94
C LEU A 403 -11.67 14.55 -9.35
N ALA A 404 -11.10 13.68 -8.53
CA ALA A 404 -11.03 12.25 -8.80
C ALA A 404 -12.44 11.63 -8.90
N LEU A 405 -13.33 11.96 -7.97
CA LEU A 405 -14.71 11.47 -7.96
C LEU A 405 -15.50 11.97 -9.18
N ARG A 406 -15.39 13.27 -9.51
CA ARG A 406 -16.05 13.86 -10.69
C ARG A 406 -15.58 13.22 -12.00
N ARG A 407 -14.28 12.96 -12.15
CA ARG A 407 -13.73 12.27 -13.33
C ARG A 407 -14.24 10.84 -13.48
N MET A 408 -14.34 10.10 -12.38
CA MET A 408 -14.90 8.75 -12.41
C MET A 408 -16.39 8.74 -12.73
N LEU A 409 -17.16 9.70 -12.20
CA LEU A 409 -18.58 9.87 -12.53
C LEU A 409 -18.77 10.24 -14.01
N ALA A 410 -17.98 11.19 -14.53
CA ALA A 410 -18.01 11.60 -15.92
C ALA A 410 -17.73 10.43 -16.87
N MET A 411 -16.74 9.60 -16.57
CA MET A 411 -16.45 8.38 -17.33
C MET A 411 -17.68 7.45 -17.36
N ARG A 412 -18.34 7.21 -16.23
CA ARG A 412 -19.52 6.33 -16.16
C ARG A 412 -20.72 6.92 -16.88
N ALA A 413 -20.98 8.22 -16.72
CA ALA A 413 -22.07 8.91 -17.40
C ALA A 413 -21.88 8.86 -18.92
N TYR A 414 -20.69 9.20 -19.41
CA TYR A 414 -20.36 9.14 -20.82
C TYR A 414 -20.53 7.72 -21.39
N LYS A 415 -19.95 6.71 -20.75
CA LYS A 415 -20.04 5.31 -21.21
C LYS A 415 -21.46 4.77 -21.16
N ARG A 416 -22.28 5.20 -20.20
CA ARG A 416 -23.70 4.82 -20.16
C ARG A 416 -24.47 5.45 -21.32
N ALA A 417 -24.30 6.76 -21.55
CA ALA A 417 -24.94 7.46 -22.67
C ALA A 417 -24.57 6.83 -24.02
N GLU A 418 -23.29 6.52 -24.20
CA GLU A 418 -22.80 5.87 -25.42
C GLU A 418 -23.39 4.46 -25.62
N GLN A 419 -23.36 3.62 -24.59
CA GLN A 419 -23.72 2.20 -24.71
C GLN A 419 -25.23 1.93 -24.62
N VAL A 420 -25.97 2.76 -23.88
CA VAL A 420 -27.43 2.56 -23.66
C VAL A 420 -28.25 3.46 -24.57
N ASP A 421 -27.89 4.75 -24.65
CA ASP A 421 -28.68 5.75 -25.37
C ASP A 421 -28.14 6.02 -26.78
N GLY A 422 -26.95 5.50 -27.13
CA GLY A 422 -26.29 5.70 -28.43
C GLY A 422 -25.81 7.15 -28.65
N VAL A 423 -25.68 7.94 -27.60
CA VAL A 423 -25.32 9.36 -27.65
C VAL A 423 -23.95 9.57 -27.03
N GLN A 424 -23.10 10.33 -27.73
CA GLN A 424 -21.81 10.76 -27.19
C GLN A 424 -21.97 12.12 -26.49
N ASP A 425 -22.11 12.10 -25.19
CA ASP A 425 -22.21 13.31 -24.36
C ASP A 425 -20.82 13.89 -24.06
N LEU A 426 -20.35 14.77 -24.95
CA LEU A 426 -19.05 15.43 -24.83
C LEU A 426 -19.02 16.55 -23.78
N GLU A 427 -20.18 17.08 -23.38
CA GLU A 427 -20.24 18.16 -22.39
C GLU A 427 -19.86 17.66 -21.00
N VAL A 428 -20.26 16.43 -20.67
CA VAL A 428 -19.85 15.75 -19.44
C VAL A 428 -18.33 15.66 -19.33
N LEU A 429 -17.65 15.33 -20.42
CA LEU A 429 -16.18 15.20 -20.42
C LEU A 429 -15.48 16.55 -20.32
N LYS A 430 -15.98 17.56 -21.02
CA LYS A 430 -15.43 18.92 -20.95
C LYS A 430 -15.49 19.50 -19.55
N SER A 431 -16.58 19.22 -18.80
CA SER A 431 -16.78 19.72 -17.44
C SER A 431 -15.67 19.30 -16.45
N VAL A 432 -14.99 18.18 -16.72
CA VAL A 432 -13.92 17.59 -15.88
C VAL A 432 -12.54 17.60 -16.56
N GLY A 433 -12.46 18.21 -17.74
CA GLY A 433 -11.21 18.34 -18.50
C GLY A 433 -10.66 16.99 -19.01
N LEU A 434 -11.55 16.08 -19.46
CA LEU A 434 -11.18 14.80 -20.04
C LEU A 434 -11.46 14.77 -21.54
N SER A 435 -10.57 14.11 -22.29
CA SER A 435 -10.78 13.76 -23.70
C SER A 435 -11.47 12.39 -23.82
N VAL A 436 -12.08 12.14 -24.98
CA VAL A 436 -12.68 10.83 -25.29
C VAL A 436 -11.63 9.71 -25.18
N ALA A 437 -10.44 9.91 -25.71
CA ALA A 437 -9.35 8.92 -25.65
C ALA A 437 -8.96 8.58 -24.21
N GLN A 438 -8.87 9.58 -23.31
CA GLN A 438 -8.60 9.34 -21.89
C GLN A 438 -9.74 8.55 -21.23
N VAL A 439 -10.99 8.84 -21.55
CA VAL A 439 -12.13 8.13 -20.97
C VAL A 439 -12.20 6.68 -21.46
N GLU A 440 -11.90 6.42 -22.73
CA GLU A 440 -11.79 5.05 -23.25
C GLU A 440 -10.68 4.27 -22.52
N ASP A 441 -9.53 4.87 -22.35
CA ASP A 441 -8.43 4.30 -21.56
C ASP A 441 -8.85 4.09 -20.10
N MET A 442 -9.45 5.09 -19.45
CA MET A 442 -9.95 4.97 -18.06
C MET A 442 -10.94 3.81 -17.92
N TYR A 443 -11.88 3.67 -18.85
CA TYR A 443 -12.85 2.58 -18.84
C TYR A 443 -12.16 1.21 -18.99
N ARG A 444 -11.21 1.09 -19.92
CA ARG A 444 -10.42 -0.12 -20.11
C ARG A 444 -9.66 -0.51 -18.85
N TYR A 445 -9.00 0.44 -18.21
CA TYR A 445 -8.23 0.18 -16.98
C TYR A 445 -9.11 -0.06 -15.76
N LEU A 446 -10.14 0.75 -15.53
CA LEU A 446 -10.91 0.70 -14.29
C LEU A 446 -12.06 -0.33 -14.34
N ALA A 447 -12.76 -0.45 -15.46
CA ALA A 447 -13.91 -1.36 -15.59
C ALA A 447 -13.47 -2.75 -16.05
N ILE A 448 -12.74 -2.87 -17.17
CA ILE A 448 -12.33 -4.15 -17.76
C ILE A 448 -11.16 -4.74 -16.98
N ALA A 449 -10.13 -3.95 -16.73
CA ALA A 449 -8.96 -4.30 -15.93
C ALA A 449 -8.29 -5.61 -16.38
N ASN A 450 -7.88 -5.68 -17.66
CA ASN A 450 -7.13 -6.82 -18.20
C ASN A 450 -5.80 -7.01 -17.46
N TYR A 451 -5.23 -8.19 -17.57
CA TYR A 451 -3.97 -8.54 -16.90
C TYR A 451 -2.82 -7.64 -17.37
N GLU A 452 -2.68 -7.47 -18.70
CA GLU A 452 -1.63 -6.67 -19.32
C GLU A 452 -1.76 -5.17 -18.99
N ASP A 453 -2.99 -4.67 -18.86
CA ASP A 453 -3.26 -3.28 -18.48
C ASP A 453 -2.94 -3.02 -17.00
N ARG A 454 -3.09 -4.03 -16.15
CA ARG A 454 -2.85 -3.91 -14.70
C ARG A 454 -1.38 -4.05 -14.31
N TYR A 455 -0.60 -4.85 -15.04
CA TYR A 455 0.73 -5.22 -14.63
C TYR A 455 1.75 -4.90 -15.71
N VAL A 456 2.43 -3.77 -15.53
CA VAL A 456 3.51 -3.33 -16.42
C VAL A 456 4.83 -3.46 -15.68
N ILE A 457 5.50 -4.59 -15.93
CA ILE A 457 6.82 -4.93 -15.38
C ILE A 457 7.83 -4.83 -16.52
N PRO A 458 9.00 -4.24 -16.31
CA PRO A 458 9.98 -4.03 -17.37
C PRO A 458 10.34 -5.30 -18.14
N SER A 459 10.34 -5.21 -19.48
CA SER A 459 10.51 -6.37 -20.36
C SER A 459 11.91 -7.00 -20.28
N ALA A 460 12.96 -6.18 -20.15
CA ALA A 460 14.34 -6.67 -20.04
C ALA A 460 14.53 -7.54 -18.79
N HIS A 461 13.92 -7.17 -17.68
CA HIS A 461 13.94 -7.99 -16.47
C HIS A 461 13.19 -9.31 -16.66
N ARG A 462 12.05 -9.25 -17.31
CA ARG A 462 11.26 -10.44 -17.61
C ARG A 462 11.97 -11.39 -18.55
N GLU A 463 12.59 -10.86 -19.59
CA GLU A 463 13.35 -11.65 -20.56
C GLU A 463 14.57 -12.30 -19.90
N GLU A 464 15.33 -11.55 -19.10
CA GLU A 464 16.45 -12.08 -18.32
C GLU A 464 15.99 -13.20 -17.35
N ALA A 465 14.91 -12.93 -16.60
CA ALA A 465 14.36 -13.91 -15.67
C ALA A 465 13.84 -15.17 -16.39
N MET A 466 13.25 -15.04 -17.56
CA MET A 466 12.78 -16.16 -18.37
C MET A 466 13.94 -16.96 -18.98
N SER A 467 15.00 -16.32 -19.47
CA SER A 467 16.18 -17.00 -20.00
C SER A 467 16.90 -17.79 -18.92
N ASP A 468 17.07 -17.20 -17.75
CA ASP A 468 17.76 -17.84 -16.62
C ASP A 468 16.95 -18.95 -15.96
N ALA A 469 15.62 -18.89 -16.02
CA ALA A 469 14.74 -19.86 -15.39
C ALA A 469 14.94 -21.31 -15.90
N PHE A 470 15.40 -21.45 -17.14
CA PHE A 470 15.68 -22.77 -17.74
C PHE A 470 17.16 -23.19 -17.59
N ALA A 471 18.07 -22.23 -17.59
CA ALA A 471 19.51 -22.52 -17.51
C ALA A 471 19.96 -22.85 -16.09
N GLU A 472 19.46 -22.14 -15.09
CA GLU A 472 19.95 -22.23 -13.71
C GLU A 472 18.85 -22.39 -12.65
N ARG A 473 17.57 -22.22 -12.98
CA ARG A 473 16.43 -22.19 -12.04
C ARG A 473 16.62 -21.30 -10.82
N SER A 474 17.66 -20.52 -10.80
CA SER A 474 18.08 -19.66 -9.69
C SER A 474 17.62 -18.20 -9.84
N GLY A 475 17.15 -17.83 -11.02
CA GLY A 475 16.68 -16.47 -11.32
C GLY A 475 15.36 -16.10 -10.65
N CYS A 476 14.52 -17.08 -10.30
CA CYS A 476 13.19 -16.83 -9.73
C CYS A 476 13.17 -16.72 -8.18
N GLY A 477 14.33 -16.78 -7.51
CA GLY A 477 14.38 -16.75 -6.05
C GLY A 477 13.90 -18.03 -5.35
N PHE A 478 13.53 -19.07 -6.14
CA PHE A 478 13.16 -20.40 -5.65
C PHE A 478 14.23 -21.40 -6.09
N SER A 479 15.41 -21.32 -5.51
CA SER A 479 16.47 -22.30 -5.73
C SER A 479 16.50 -23.29 -4.57
N PHE A 480 16.05 -24.49 -4.82
CA PHE A 480 16.35 -25.64 -3.97
C PHE A 480 17.77 -26.13 -4.32
N GLY A 481 18.72 -25.72 -3.51
CA GLY A 481 20.03 -26.37 -3.38
C GLY A 481 21.02 -26.24 -4.53
N SER A 482 22.19 -25.81 -4.17
CA SER A 482 23.51 -25.82 -4.81
C SER A 482 23.85 -24.77 -5.86
N GLY A 483 24.72 -23.86 -5.42
CA GLY A 483 25.84 -23.34 -6.20
C GLY A 483 25.56 -22.56 -7.49
N CYS A 484 25.14 -21.30 -7.39
CA CYS A 484 25.21 -20.37 -8.53
C CYS A 484 26.62 -19.79 -8.66
N SER A 485 27.42 -20.35 -9.54
CA SER A 485 28.65 -19.73 -10.01
C SER A 485 28.45 -19.28 -11.47
N GLY A 486 28.39 -17.98 -11.72
CA GLY A 486 28.53 -17.44 -13.06
C GLY A 486 27.51 -16.44 -13.59
N ALA A 487 26.52 -16.03 -12.82
CA ALA A 487 25.62 -14.97 -13.29
C ALA A 487 26.23 -13.57 -13.08
N SER A 488 26.05 -12.67 -14.04
CA SER A 488 26.49 -11.28 -13.94
C SER A 488 26.01 -10.62 -12.65
N ASP A 489 26.86 -9.88 -11.96
CA ASP A 489 26.54 -9.18 -10.70
C ASP A 489 25.62 -7.96 -10.86
N THR A 490 25.05 -7.77 -12.03
CA THR A 490 24.16 -6.65 -12.35
C THR A 490 22.75 -7.14 -12.62
N ASN A 491 21.74 -6.41 -12.10
CA ASN A 491 20.35 -6.58 -12.43
C ASN A 491 19.96 -5.69 -13.63
N MET A 492 18.69 -5.74 -14.04
CA MET A 492 18.18 -4.96 -15.15
C MET A 492 18.33 -3.44 -15.00
N PHE A 493 18.51 -2.94 -13.80
CA PHE A 493 18.70 -1.52 -13.52
C PHE A 493 20.19 -1.12 -13.48
N GLY A 494 21.10 -2.01 -13.86
CA GLY A 494 22.54 -1.75 -13.87
C GLY A 494 23.20 -1.67 -12.49
N ALA A 495 22.45 -1.82 -11.41
CA ALA A 495 22.99 -1.89 -10.06
C ALA A 495 23.51 -3.31 -9.75
N ARG A 496 24.46 -3.42 -8.83
CA ARG A 496 24.87 -4.75 -8.31
C ARG A 496 23.66 -5.48 -7.78
N LYS A 497 23.43 -6.70 -8.29
CA LYS A 497 22.40 -7.60 -7.73
C LYS A 497 22.59 -7.64 -6.22
N ALA A 498 21.54 -7.34 -5.46
CA ALA A 498 21.51 -7.60 -4.04
C ALA A 498 22.01 -9.04 -3.85
N ASN A 499 22.97 -9.24 -2.98
CA ASN A 499 23.75 -10.46 -2.94
C ASN A 499 22.78 -11.65 -2.84
N ARG A 500 22.70 -12.52 -3.83
CA ARG A 500 21.78 -13.67 -3.87
C ARG A 500 21.86 -14.52 -2.60
N ARG A 501 23.01 -14.51 -1.90
CA ARG A 501 23.18 -15.17 -0.59
C ARG A 501 22.25 -14.58 0.47
N ASP A 502 21.90 -13.30 0.39
CA ASP A 502 21.01 -12.66 1.36
C ASP A 502 19.55 -13.05 1.11
N ILE A 503 19.18 -13.24 -0.16
CA ILE A 503 17.86 -13.75 -0.57
C ILE A 503 17.69 -15.20 -0.18
N ILE A 504 18.71 -16.03 -0.43
CA ILE A 504 18.70 -17.47 -0.12
C ILE A 504 18.63 -17.69 1.39
N LYS A 505 19.35 -16.91 2.20
CA LYS A 505 19.25 -17.00 3.66
C LYS A 505 17.87 -16.60 4.19
N THR A 506 17.18 -15.69 3.51
CA THR A 506 15.80 -15.33 3.86
C THR A 506 14.81 -16.46 3.50
N VAL A 507 15.14 -17.27 2.48
CA VAL A 507 14.31 -18.39 2.02
C VAL A 507 14.70 -19.73 2.70
N GLN A 508 15.97 -19.97 3.02
CA GLN A 508 16.44 -21.16 3.71
C GLN A 508 16.00 -21.30 5.18
N LEU A 509 15.47 -20.23 5.77
CA LEU A 509 14.75 -20.29 7.05
C LEU A 509 13.41 -21.04 6.96
N TRP A 510 13.10 -21.64 5.81
CA TRP A 510 11.86 -22.39 5.56
C TRP A 510 12.02 -23.92 5.67
N GLU A 511 13.24 -24.43 5.75
CA GLU A 511 13.53 -25.89 5.74
C GLU A 511 13.97 -26.43 7.11
N ASP A 512 14.22 -25.58 8.11
CA ASP A 512 14.49 -25.95 9.50
C ASP A 512 13.33 -25.44 10.39
#